data_a194cb43209aa40fd8c9d7d5515d6187
#
_entry.id   a194cb43209aa40fd8c9d7d5515d6187
#
_cell.length_a   1.000
_cell.length_b   1.000
_cell.length_c   1.000
_cell.angle_alpha   90.00
_cell.angle_beta   90.00
_cell.angle_gamma   90.00
#
_symmetry.space_group_name_H-M   'P 1'
#
loop_
_entity.id
_entity.type
_entity.pdbx_description
1 polymer ?
#
loop_
_entity_poly.entity_id
_entity_poly.type
_entity_poly.pdbx_seq_one_letter_code
_entity_poly.pdbx_strand_id
1 'polypeptide(L)'
;MEVRIRGWRRRLISVALFFSLLLAVAAHSHAQSRYEGDGRVIKVDEAEHMLFLAHGPIPGFMPVPMRHGFAVHRDELLKGLKAGDTVHFVLEVQNDILGISSVEQIGDRQ
;
A
#
# COMPACT_ATOMS: atom_id res chain seq x y z
N MET A 1 2.95 14.63 -54.96
CA MET A 1 2.19 15.15 -53.84
C MET A 1 1.65 14.08 -52.95
N GLU A 2 1.11 13.03 -53.47
CA GLU A 2 0.53 11.98 -52.61
C GLU A 2 1.57 11.29 -51.77
N VAL A 3 2.78 11.17 -52.21
CA VAL A 3 3.85 10.50 -51.48
C VAL A 3 4.19 11.25 -50.21
N ARG A 4 4.10 12.56 -50.18
CA ARG A 4 4.38 13.34 -48.99
C ARG A 4 3.36 13.10 -47.85
N ILE A 5 2.10 12.96 -48.23
CA ILE A 5 1.04 12.74 -47.28
C ILE A 5 1.21 11.38 -46.58
N ARG A 6 1.61 10.37 -47.34
CA ARG A 6 1.84 9.04 -46.78
C ARG A 6 3.00 9.02 -45.80
N GLY A 7 4.06 9.73 -46.09
CA GLY A 7 5.20 9.81 -45.20
C GLY A 7 4.87 10.48 -43.89
N TRP A 8 4.01 11.47 -43.94
CA TRP A 8 3.58 12.17 -42.75
C TRP A 8 2.77 11.26 -41.83
N ARG A 9 1.85 10.48 -42.35
CA ARG A 9 1.05 9.58 -41.57
C ARG A 9 1.89 8.55 -40.82
N ARG A 10 2.92 8.04 -41.43
CA ARG A 10 3.82 7.07 -40.78
C ARG A 10 4.52 7.69 -39.60
N ARG A 11 4.95 8.93 -39.69
CA ARG A 11 5.62 9.61 -38.60
C ARG A 11 4.71 9.82 -37.43
N LEU A 12 3.45 10.18 -37.67
CA LEU A 12 2.50 10.38 -36.61
C LEU A 12 2.21 9.11 -35.82
N ILE A 13 2.09 7.99 -36.51
CA ILE A 13 1.84 6.70 -35.86
C ILE A 13 3.01 6.31 -34.96
N SER A 14 4.25 6.54 -35.40
CA SER A 14 5.42 6.21 -34.61
C SER A 14 5.47 6.99 -33.31
N VAL A 15 5.13 8.27 -33.36
CA VAL A 15 5.13 9.10 -32.16
C VAL A 15 4.08 8.63 -31.17
N ALA A 16 2.90 8.26 -31.65
CA ALA A 16 1.84 7.79 -30.76
C ALA A 16 2.23 6.51 -30.02
N LEU A 17 2.89 5.58 -30.70
CA LEU A 17 3.33 4.34 -30.07
C LEU A 17 4.39 4.61 -28.99
N PHE A 18 5.27 5.55 -29.23
CA PHE A 18 6.30 5.88 -28.27
C PHE A 18 5.70 6.44 -26.97
N PHE A 19 4.68 7.30 -27.09
CA PHE A 19 4.00 7.86 -25.93
C PHE A 19 3.30 6.79 -25.11
N SER A 20 2.67 5.83 -25.74
CA SER A 20 1.99 4.75 -25.03
C SER A 20 2.96 3.94 -24.19
N LEU A 21 4.14 3.69 -24.69
CA LEU A 21 5.14 2.92 -23.98
C LEU A 21 5.61 3.66 -22.72
N LEU A 22 5.81 4.96 -22.79
CA LEU A 22 6.24 5.74 -21.65
C LEU A 22 5.19 5.74 -20.53
N LEU A 23 3.92 5.83 -20.86
CA LEU A 23 2.86 5.79 -19.88
C LEU A 23 2.80 4.45 -19.14
N ALA A 24 3.03 3.35 -19.84
CA ALA A 24 3.04 2.04 -19.23
C ALA A 24 4.15 1.90 -18.20
N VAL A 25 5.33 2.42 -18.48
CA VAL A 25 6.44 2.38 -17.55
C VAL A 25 6.15 3.20 -16.30
N ALA A 26 5.56 4.38 -16.46
CA ALA A 26 5.23 5.22 -15.32
C ALA A 26 4.21 4.56 -14.39
N ALA A 27 3.26 3.80 -14.93
CA ALA A 27 2.25 3.14 -14.12
C ALA A 27 2.84 2.05 -13.23
N HIS A 28 3.96 1.44 -13.64
CA HIS A 28 4.57 0.38 -12.83
C HIS A 28 5.27 0.89 -11.59
N SER A 29 5.66 2.14 -11.53
CA SER A 29 6.48 2.64 -10.44
C SER A 29 5.69 2.89 -9.15
N HIS A 30 4.36 2.77 -9.16
CA HIS A 30 3.58 3.01 -7.96
C HIS A 30 3.25 1.75 -7.16
N ALA A 31 3.78 0.60 -7.53
CA ALA A 31 3.33 -0.65 -6.95
C ALA A 31 4.16 -1.13 -5.75
N GLN A 32 5.08 -0.32 -5.22
CA GLN A 32 6.08 -0.87 -4.33
C GLN A 32 6.03 -0.44 -2.89
N SER A 33 5.02 0.27 -2.42
CA SER A 33 5.00 0.80 -1.07
C SER A 33 3.88 0.20 -0.24
N ARG A 34 3.62 -1.06 -0.41
CA ARG A 34 2.52 -1.71 0.28
C ARG A 34 2.98 -3.03 0.88
N TYR A 35 2.70 -3.25 2.15
CA TYR A 35 3.07 -4.47 2.85
C TYR A 35 1.89 -4.96 3.63
N GLU A 36 1.78 -6.27 3.85
CA GLU A 36 0.68 -6.86 4.58
C GLU A 36 1.19 -7.81 5.64
N GLY A 37 0.46 -7.90 6.73
CA GLY A 37 0.82 -8.81 7.79
C GLY A 37 -0.35 -9.10 8.72
N ASP A 38 -0.15 -10.05 9.61
CA ASP A 38 -1.13 -10.41 10.61
C ASP A 38 -0.54 -10.17 11.99
N GLY A 39 -1.38 -9.85 12.95
CA GLY A 39 -0.91 -9.60 14.29
C GLY A 39 -2.02 -9.58 15.29
N ARG A 40 -1.63 -9.45 16.57
CA ARG A 40 -2.57 -9.31 17.66
C ARG A 40 -2.42 -7.92 18.25
N VAL A 41 -3.52 -7.28 18.52
CA VAL A 41 -3.51 -5.93 19.07
C VAL A 41 -3.03 -6.00 20.52
N ILE A 42 -2.01 -5.20 20.84
CA ILE A 42 -1.52 -5.04 22.21
C ILE A 42 -2.19 -3.84 22.84
N LYS A 43 -2.31 -2.75 22.12
CA LYS A 43 -2.82 -1.50 22.66
C LYS A 43 -3.34 -0.63 21.53
N VAL A 44 -4.43 0.06 21.76
CA VAL A 44 -4.97 1.07 20.85
C VAL A 44 -4.71 2.43 21.51
N ASP A 45 -3.95 3.29 20.85
CA ASP A 45 -3.60 4.60 21.39
C ASP A 45 -4.25 5.67 20.52
N GLU A 46 -5.47 6.06 20.88
CA GLU A 46 -6.20 7.03 20.07
C GLU A 46 -5.58 8.42 20.15
N ALA A 47 -5.03 8.78 21.28
CA ALA A 47 -4.43 10.11 21.44
C ALA A 47 -3.21 10.28 20.54
N GLU A 48 -2.44 9.22 20.34
CA GLU A 48 -1.25 9.29 19.51
C GLU A 48 -1.51 8.79 18.10
N HIS A 49 -2.72 8.36 17.78
CA HIS A 49 -3.07 7.84 16.44
C HIS A 49 -2.23 6.63 16.08
N MET A 50 -2.07 5.71 17.01
CA MET A 50 -1.21 4.54 16.80
C MET A 50 -1.90 3.25 17.22
N LEU A 51 -1.48 2.18 16.58
CA LEU A 51 -1.91 0.84 16.92
C LEU A 51 -0.66 0.01 17.21
N PHE A 52 -0.61 -0.58 18.42
CA PHE A 52 0.52 -1.40 18.83
C PHE A 52 0.16 -2.86 18.61
N LEU A 53 1.01 -3.58 17.88
CA LEU A 53 0.76 -4.95 17.46
C LEU A 53 1.91 -5.86 17.81
N ALA A 54 1.58 -7.11 18.18
CA ALA A 54 2.54 -8.20 18.16
C ALA A 54 2.30 -8.90 16.81
N HIS A 55 3.18 -8.69 15.85
CA HIS A 55 2.93 -9.18 14.50
C HIS A 55 3.92 -10.25 14.09
N GLY A 56 3.51 -11.08 13.17
CA GLY A 56 4.40 -12.04 12.56
C GLY A 56 5.25 -11.40 11.49
N PRO A 57 5.93 -12.20 10.69
CA PRO A 57 6.74 -11.64 9.61
C PRO A 57 5.90 -10.81 8.64
N ILE A 58 6.44 -9.70 8.18
CA ILE A 58 5.80 -8.86 7.18
C ILE A 58 6.66 -8.95 5.93
N PRO A 59 6.23 -9.73 4.93
CA PRO A 59 7.07 -9.96 3.75
C PRO A 59 7.48 -8.65 3.08
N GLY A 60 8.75 -8.56 2.75
CA GLY A 60 9.30 -7.39 2.09
C GLY A 60 9.64 -6.25 3.02
N PHE A 61 9.28 -6.35 4.30
CA PHE A 61 9.50 -5.24 5.23
C PHE A 61 10.20 -5.71 6.50
N MET A 62 9.57 -6.57 7.29
CA MET A 62 10.17 -7.10 8.51
C MET A 62 10.07 -8.62 8.49
N PRO A 63 11.21 -9.31 8.33
CA PRO A 63 11.14 -10.77 8.15
C PRO A 63 10.94 -11.56 9.45
N VAL A 64 10.97 -10.90 10.60
CA VAL A 64 10.86 -11.60 11.88
C VAL A 64 9.67 -11.06 12.66
N PRO A 65 9.07 -11.87 13.54
CA PRO A 65 8.00 -11.39 14.43
C PRO A 65 8.51 -10.33 15.39
N MET A 66 7.70 -9.32 15.65
CA MET A 66 8.10 -8.23 16.54
C MET A 66 6.87 -7.62 17.20
N ARG A 67 7.11 -6.87 18.26
CA ARG A 67 6.11 -5.99 18.85
C ARG A 67 6.44 -4.57 18.43
N HIS A 68 5.47 -3.86 17.90
CA HIS A 68 5.77 -2.59 17.27
C HIS A 68 4.53 -1.71 17.21
N GLY A 69 4.70 -0.40 17.33
CA GLY A 69 3.60 0.55 17.15
C GLY A 69 3.66 1.12 15.75
N PHE A 70 2.50 1.20 15.10
CA PHE A 70 2.40 1.79 13.78
C PHE A 70 1.41 2.94 13.82
N ALA A 71 1.73 4.03 13.17
CA ALA A 71 0.75 5.10 12.95
C ALA A 71 -0.37 4.59 12.06
N VAL A 72 -1.57 5.11 12.23
CA VAL A 72 -2.68 4.82 11.32
C VAL A 72 -2.93 6.02 10.44
N HIS A 73 -3.26 5.78 9.19
CA HIS A 73 -3.51 6.89 8.26
C HIS A 73 -4.89 7.53 8.48
N ARG A 74 -5.81 6.82 9.12
CA ARG A 74 -7.12 7.35 9.43
C ARG A 74 -7.54 6.85 10.80
N ASP A 75 -8.08 7.73 11.62
CA ASP A 75 -8.46 7.37 12.98
C ASP A 75 -9.58 6.37 13.05
N GLU A 76 -10.47 6.34 12.05
CA GLU A 76 -11.54 5.36 12.05
C GLU A 76 -11.03 3.93 12.08
N LEU A 77 -9.79 3.68 11.65
CA LEU A 77 -9.24 2.33 11.66
C LEU A 77 -9.08 1.80 13.07
N LEU A 78 -9.03 2.67 14.08
CA LEU A 78 -8.88 2.24 15.46
C LEU A 78 -10.22 1.89 16.11
N LYS A 79 -11.33 2.27 15.50
CA LYS A 79 -12.62 2.06 16.13
C LYS A 79 -12.97 0.59 16.20
N GLY A 80 -13.46 0.16 17.34
CA GLY A 80 -13.86 -1.23 17.50
C GLY A 80 -12.73 -2.20 17.78
N LEU A 81 -11.49 -1.73 17.77
CA LEU A 81 -10.36 -2.59 18.08
C LEU A 81 -10.05 -2.54 19.58
N LYS A 82 -9.60 -3.65 20.11
CA LYS A 82 -9.18 -3.70 21.50
C LYS A 82 -8.06 -4.70 21.67
N ALA A 83 -7.34 -4.60 22.75
CA ALA A 83 -6.23 -5.51 23.05
C ALA A 83 -6.73 -6.96 22.99
N GLY A 84 -5.96 -7.81 22.38
CA GLY A 84 -6.30 -9.21 22.19
C GLY A 84 -6.91 -9.55 20.85
N ASP A 85 -7.39 -8.55 20.09
CA ASP A 85 -7.95 -8.83 18.77
C ASP A 85 -6.88 -9.30 17.80
N THR A 86 -7.21 -10.27 16.96
CA THR A 86 -6.34 -10.69 15.89
C THR A 86 -6.77 -9.97 14.62
N VAL A 87 -5.80 -9.39 13.93
CA VAL A 87 -6.10 -8.54 12.78
C VAL A 87 -5.17 -8.86 11.63
N HIS A 88 -5.66 -8.61 10.43
CA HIS A 88 -4.85 -8.52 9.22
C HIS A 88 -4.73 -7.03 8.90
N PHE A 89 -3.51 -6.56 8.67
CA PHE A 89 -3.31 -5.14 8.43
C PHE A 89 -2.48 -4.90 7.18
N VAL A 90 -2.64 -3.72 6.62
CA VAL A 90 -1.91 -3.29 5.43
C VAL A 90 -1.16 -2.03 5.79
N LEU A 91 0.13 -2.00 5.46
CA LEU A 91 0.97 -0.83 5.63
C LEU A 91 1.19 -0.18 4.26
N GLU A 92 1.05 1.12 4.21
CA GLU A 92 1.31 1.87 2.98
C GLU A 92 1.98 3.18 3.31
N VAL A 93 2.81 3.66 2.39
CA VAL A 93 3.39 5.00 2.50
C VAL A 93 2.43 5.98 1.86
N GLN A 94 1.94 6.93 2.63
CA GLN A 94 1.08 8.00 2.13
C GLN A 94 1.67 9.32 2.63
N ASN A 95 1.88 10.26 1.74
CA ASN A 95 2.49 11.55 2.07
C ASN A 95 3.81 11.36 2.81
N ASP A 96 4.62 10.41 2.31
CA ASP A 96 5.94 10.08 2.87
C ASP A 96 5.88 9.51 4.28
N ILE A 97 4.74 9.05 4.75
CA ILE A 97 4.60 8.45 6.07
C ILE A 97 4.15 7.01 5.92
N LEU A 98 4.92 6.09 6.51
CA LEU A 98 4.52 4.69 6.55
C LEU A 98 3.53 4.51 7.68
N GLY A 99 2.38 3.96 7.39
CA GLY A 99 1.37 3.72 8.40
C GLY A 99 0.36 2.69 7.94
N ILE A 100 -0.54 2.34 8.84
CA ILE A 100 -1.58 1.36 8.56
C ILE A 100 -2.69 2.03 7.76
N SER A 101 -2.98 1.46 6.59
CA SER A 101 -4.05 1.97 5.73
C SER A 101 -5.31 1.12 5.82
N SER A 102 -5.21 -0.09 6.37
CA SER A 102 -6.36 -0.99 6.48
C SER A 102 -6.14 -1.95 7.63
N VAL A 103 -7.18 -2.22 8.40
CA VAL A 103 -7.17 -3.21 9.48
C VAL A 103 -8.45 -3.99 9.41
N GLU A 104 -8.33 -5.32 9.46
CA GLU A 104 -9.49 -6.18 9.43
C GLU A 104 -9.38 -7.19 10.56
N GLN A 105 -10.39 -7.29 11.40
CA GLN A 105 -10.37 -8.31 12.44
C GLN A 105 -10.56 -9.69 11.80
N ILE A 106 -9.69 -10.63 12.19
CA ILE A 106 -9.79 -11.96 11.66
C ILE A 106 -9.89 -12.91 12.83
N GLY A 107 -10.85 -13.59 12.96
CA GLY A 107 -11.01 -14.66 13.76
C GLY A 107 -10.66 -14.70 15.05
N ASP A 108 -11.18 -14.12 15.84
CA ASP A 108 -10.84 -14.37 17.01
C ASP A 108 -11.64 -15.32 17.52
N ARG A 109 -12.26 -16.07 17.07
CA ARG A 109 -12.98 -16.94 17.58
C ARG A 109 -12.42 -18.03 17.81
N GLN A 110 -12.26 -18.46 18.43
CA GLN A 110 -11.74 -19.52 18.74
C GLN A 110 -12.04 -19.86 19.57
#